data_e9a6d4a11e41c2236f376383bb0320e6
#
_entry.id   e9a6d4a11e41c2236f376383bb0320e6
#
_cell.length_a   1.000
_cell.length_b   1.000
_cell.length_c   1.000
_cell.angle_alpha   90.00
_cell.angle_beta   90.00
_cell.angle_gamma   90.00
#
_symmetry.space_group_name_H-M   'P 1'
#
loop_
_entity.id
_entity.type
_entity.pdbx_description
1 polymer ?
#
loop_
_entity_poly.entity_id
_entity_poly.type
_entity_poly.pdbx_seq_one_letter_code
_entity_poly.pdbx_strand_id
1 'polypeptide(L)'
;MHGAVAMYADDGGAEVTVPVRLQMGPNARWQFVLVYTEPARAKEIGVEDVNAAVLDGAIRVGREAGLPLHVFPLDQTAQAHQAVQDGAVGKVLVDVTA
;
A
#
# COMPACT_ATOMS: atom_id res chain seq x y z
N MET A 1 -1.33 -24.12 -7.18
CA MET A 1 -1.13 -22.65 -7.07
C MET A 1 -0.71 -22.36 -5.65
N HIS A 2 0.32 -21.52 -5.44
CA HIS A 2 0.80 -21.15 -4.12
C HIS A 2 0.61 -19.65 -3.96
N GLY A 3 -0.23 -19.23 -3.00
CA GLY A 3 -0.48 -17.82 -2.69
C GLY A 3 0.33 -17.36 -1.49
N ALA A 4 0.71 -16.09 -1.46
CA ALA A 4 1.28 -15.44 -0.28
C ALA A 4 0.48 -14.18 0.05
N VAL A 5 0.17 -13.99 1.33
CA VAL A 5 -0.45 -12.79 1.87
C VAL A 5 0.52 -12.17 2.85
N ALA A 6 0.95 -10.95 2.58
CA ALA A 6 1.78 -10.17 3.49
C ALA A 6 0.93 -9.08 4.16
N MET A 7 0.91 -9.07 5.48
CA MET A 7 0.21 -8.06 6.29
C MET A 7 1.27 -7.14 6.90
N TYR A 8 1.18 -5.86 6.58
CA TYR A 8 2.16 -4.85 7.00
C TYR A 8 1.53 -3.68 7.78
N ALA A 9 0.22 -3.72 7.99
CA ALA A 9 -0.52 -2.71 8.74
C ALA A 9 -1.71 -3.36 9.45
N ASP A 10 -2.18 -2.74 10.52
CA ASP A 10 -3.30 -3.18 11.35
C ASP A 10 -4.48 -2.19 11.35
N ASP A 11 -4.48 -1.22 10.43
CA ASP A 11 -5.54 -0.20 10.32
C ASP A 11 -6.94 -0.80 10.11
N GLY A 12 -7.00 -2.02 9.57
CA GLY A 12 -8.25 -2.77 9.40
C GLY A 12 -8.75 -3.51 10.64
N GLY A 13 -7.99 -3.48 11.73
CA GLY A 13 -8.30 -4.14 13.00
C GLY A 13 -7.11 -4.90 13.58
N ALA A 14 -7.12 -5.05 14.91
CA ALA A 14 -6.05 -5.71 15.66
C ALA A 14 -5.99 -7.23 15.44
N GLU A 15 -7.03 -7.81 14.87
CA GLU A 15 -7.15 -9.25 14.66
C GLU A 15 -7.67 -9.57 13.26
N VAL A 16 -7.28 -10.72 12.73
CA VAL A 16 -7.78 -11.24 11.46
C VAL A 16 -8.30 -12.67 11.65
N THR A 17 -9.49 -12.93 11.13
CA THR A 17 -10.04 -14.28 11.08
C THR A 17 -9.71 -14.93 9.74
N VAL A 18 -9.03 -16.07 9.78
CA VAL A 18 -8.59 -16.79 8.59
C VAL A 18 -9.43 -18.07 8.44
N PRO A 19 -10.21 -18.23 7.37
CA PRO A 19 -10.94 -19.46 7.10
C PRO A 19 -9.97 -20.56 6.62
N VAL A 20 -9.49 -21.37 7.54
CA VAL A 20 -8.42 -22.37 7.31
C VAL A 20 -8.65 -23.22 6.07
N ARG A 21 -9.86 -23.78 5.91
CA ARG A 21 -10.16 -24.66 4.78
C ARG A 21 -9.97 -24.00 3.42
N LEU A 22 -10.34 -22.72 3.30
CA LEU A 22 -10.17 -21.94 2.06
C LEU A 22 -8.71 -21.62 1.78
N GLN A 23 -7.85 -21.55 2.81
CA GLN A 23 -6.42 -21.28 2.66
C GLN A 23 -5.63 -22.54 2.29
N MET A 24 -6.14 -23.72 2.64
CA MET A 24 -5.52 -25.01 2.28
C MET A 24 -5.55 -25.27 0.77
N GLY A 25 -6.63 -24.90 0.08
CA GLY A 25 -6.74 -25.10 -1.36
C GLY A 25 -5.58 -24.48 -2.16
N PRO A 26 -5.29 -23.19 -2.02
CA PRO A 26 -4.16 -22.55 -2.69
C PRO A 26 -2.80 -22.78 -2.01
N ASN A 27 -2.70 -23.57 -0.93
CA ASN A 27 -1.50 -23.69 -0.09
C ASN A 27 -0.96 -22.32 0.32
N ALA A 28 -1.84 -21.45 0.82
CA ALA A 28 -1.52 -20.08 1.14
C ALA A 28 -0.52 -19.97 2.31
N ARG A 29 0.37 -19.00 2.19
CA ARG A 29 1.28 -18.59 3.28
C ARG A 29 0.86 -17.20 3.76
N TRP A 30 0.83 -17.04 5.09
CA TRP A 30 0.56 -15.76 5.74
C TRP A 30 1.82 -15.28 6.43
N GLN A 31 2.18 -14.05 6.20
CA GLN A 31 3.36 -13.42 6.77
C GLN A 31 2.97 -12.05 7.35
N PHE A 32 3.37 -11.82 8.58
CA PHE A 32 3.23 -10.53 9.24
C PHE A 32 4.57 -9.80 9.17
N VAL A 33 4.56 -8.58 8.70
CA VAL A 33 5.75 -7.78 8.45
C VAL A 33 5.68 -6.47 9.22
N LEU A 34 6.67 -6.24 10.08
CA LEU A 34 6.93 -4.94 10.68
C LEU A 34 8.23 -4.40 10.09
N VAL A 35 8.11 -3.45 9.18
CA VAL A 35 9.25 -2.94 8.39
C VAL A 35 10.39 -2.41 9.25
N TYR A 36 10.09 -1.89 10.44
CA TYR A 36 11.10 -1.36 11.37
C TYR A 36 12.05 -2.43 11.90
N THR A 37 11.59 -3.67 12.00
CA THR A 37 12.36 -4.82 12.52
C THR A 37 13.00 -5.66 11.40
N GLU A 38 12.66 -5.37 10.14
CA GLU A 38 13.28 -6.06 9.02
C GLU A 38 14.77 -5.70 8.86
N PRO A 39 15.63 -6.66 8.50
CA PRO A 39 17.04 -6.40 8.26
C PRO A 39 17.27 -5.33 7.20
N ALA A 40 18.31 -4.51 7.36
CA ALA A 40 18.65 -3.45 6.39
C ALA A 40 18.74 -3.99 4.96
N ARG A 41 19.39 -5.15 4.78
CA ARG A 41 19.53 -5.77 3.45
C ARG A 41 18.19 -6.14 2.80
N ALA A 42 17.22 -6.59 3.56
CA ALA A 42 15.87 -6.87 3.03
C ALA A 42 15.19 -5.60 2.54
N LYS A 43 15.35 -4.49 3.26
CA LYS A 43 14.82 -3.18 2.86
C LYS A 43 15.50 -2.62 1.61
N GLU A 44 16.83 -2.75 1.52
CA GLU A 44 17.59 -2.34 0.32
C GLU A 44 17.10 -3.09 -0.92
N ILE A 45 16.99 -4.42 -0.85
CA ILE A 45 16.48 -5.26 -1.95
C ILE A 45 15.05 -4.84 -2.32
N GLY A 46 14.18 -4.61 -1.33
CA GLY A 46 12.82 -4.15 -1.58
C GLY A 46 12.77 -2.83 -2.34
N VAL A 47 13.65 -1.87 -2.01
CA VAL A 47 13.76 -0.59 -2.72
C VAL A 47 14.27 -0.80 -4.15
N GLU A 48 15.30 -1.62 -4.32
CA GLU A 48 15.85 -1.97 -5.65
C GLU A 48 14.76 -2.59 -6.55
N ASP A 49 14.03 -3.58 -6.04
CA ASP A 49 12.98 -4.30 -6.77
C ASP A 49 11.80 -3.40 -7.13
N VAL A 50 11.33 -2.55 -6.22
CA VAL A 50 10.25 -1.59 -6.49
C VAL A 50 10.67 -0.59 -7.55
N ASN A 51 11.88 -0.04 -7.46
CA ASN A 51 12.39 0.89 -8.46
C ASN A 51 12.49 0.23 -9.83
N ALA A 52 12.99 -0.99 -9.91
CA ALA A 52 13.06 -1.74 -11.16
C ALA A 52 11.66 -1.98 -11.75
N ALA A 53 10.69 -2.40 -10.92
CA ALA A 53 9.32 -2.64 -11.36
C ALA A 53 8.62 -1.36 -11.86
N VAL A 54 8.91 -0.19 -11.28
CA VAL A 54 8.40 1.11 -11.77
C VAL A 54 9.04 1.45 -13.11
N LEU A 55 10.36 1.31 -13.25
CA LEU A 55 11.08 1.59 -14.49
C LEU A 55 10.65 0.69 -15.65
N ASP A 56 10.35 -0.57 -15.35
CA ASP A 56 9.85 -1.54 -16.34
C ASP A 56 8.34 -1.36 -16.66
N GLY A 57 7.66 -0.45 -15.99
CA GLY A 57 6.22 -0.23 -16.14
C GLY A 57 5.33 -1.35 -15.58
N ALA A 58 5.90 -2.26 -14.79
CA ALA A 58 5.16 -3.33 -14.13
C ALA A 58 4.29 -2.80 -12.98
N ILE A 59 4.74 -1.74 -12.30
CA ILE A 59 3.95 -0.96 -11.33
C ILE A 59 3.58 0.35 -11.98
N ARG A 60 2.28 0.55 -12.23
CA ARG A 60 1.74 1.79 -12.76
C ARG A 60 1.12 2.61 -11.64
N VAL A 61 1.17 3.92 -11.77
CA VAL A 61 0.69 4.87 -10.76
C VAL A 61 -0.20 5.95 -11.38
N GLY A 62 -0.99 6.59 -10.55
CA GLY A 62 -1.79 7.74 -10.94
C GLY A 62 -3.02 7.41 -11.77
N ARG A 63 -3.58 8.44 -12.39
CA ARG A 63 -4.88 8.37 -13.10
C ARG A 63 -4.86 7.42 -14.30
N GLU A 64 -3.74 7.35 -15.00
CA GLU A 64 -3.57 6.46 -16.15
C GLU A 64 -3.62 4.97 -15.74
N ALA A 65 -3.30 4.67 -14.50
CA ALA A 65 -3.42 3.33 -13.92
C ALA A 65 -4.80 3.06 -13.32
N GLY A 66 -5.75 4.00 -13.45
CA GLY A 66 -7.06 3.90 -12.83
C GLY A 66 -7.07 4.19 -11.32
N LEU A 67 -6.00 4.79 -10.80
CA LEU A 67 -5.90 5.15 -9.38
C LEU A 67 -6.35 6.61 -9.17
N PRO A 68 -7.33 6.87 -8.29
CA PRO A 68 -7.77 8.22 -8.01
C PRO A 68 -6.65 9.09 -7.42
N LEU A 69 -6.58 10.34 -7.89
CA LEU A 69 -5.75 11.38 -7.31
C LEU A 69 -6.63 12.53 -6.86
N HIS A 70 -6.60 12.84 -5.57
CA HIS A 70 -7.31 13.94 -4.95
C HIS A 70 -6.29 15.06 -4.71
N VAL A 71 -6.37 16.13 -5.48
CA VAL A 71 -5.41 17.24 -5.40
C VAL A 71 -6.09 18.44 -4.75
N PHE A 72 -5.47 18.98 -3.72
CA PHE A 72 -5.92 20.16 -2.99
C PHE A 72 -4.83 21.26 -3.09
N PRO A 73 -5.18 22.53 -3.26
CA PRO A 73 -4.22 23.62 -3.15
C PRO A 73 -3.75 23.75 -1.69
N LEU A 74 -2.63 24.46 -1.49
CA LEU A 74 -1.97 24.57 -0.20
C LEU A 74 -2.90 25.15 0.89
N ASP A 75 -3.71 26.14 0.56
CA ASP A 75 -4.66 26.77 1.48
C ASP A 75 -5.82 25.85 1.90
N GLN A 76 -6.00 24.72 1.22
CA GLN A 76 -6.98 23.66 1.53
C GLN A 76 -6.36 22.42 2.20
N THR A 77 -5.21 22.54 2.82
CA THR A 77 -4.54 21.42 3.50
C THR A 77 -5.43 20.73 4.55
N ALA A 78 -6.28 21.51 5.25
CA ALA A 78 -7.23 20.95 6.21
C ALA A 78 -8.24 20.00 5.54
N GLN A 79 -8.74 20.35 4.35
CA GLN A 79 -9.65 19.48 3.59
C GLN A 79 -8.92 18.22 3.05
N ALA A 80 -7.64 18.36 2.69
CA ALA A 80 -6.83 17.20 2.31
C ALA A 80 -6.69 16.21 3.47
N HIS A 81 -6.42 16.68 4.69
CA HIS A 81 -6.40 15.85 5.89
C HIS A 81 -7.77 15.20 6.15
N GLN A 82 -8.85 15.97 6.03
CA GLN A 82 -10.19 15.45 6.23
C GLN A 82 -10.52 14.33 5.23
N ALA A 83 -10.14 14.51 3.95
CA ALA A 83 -10.35 13.48 2.93
C ALA A 83 -9.65 12.16 3.28
N VAL A 84 -8.43 12.20 3.84
CA VAL A 84 -7.74 11.00 4.34
C VAL A 84 -8.48 10.37 5.50
N GLN A 85 -8.93 11.17 6.48
CA GLN A 85 -9.69 10.69 7.64
C GLN A 85 -11.02 10.05 7.23
N ASP A 86 -11.65 10.57 6.19
CA ASP A 86 -12.90 10.05 5.62
C ASP A 86 -12.69 8.79 4.75
N GLY A 87 -11.44 8.31 4.65
CA GLY A 87 -11.10 7.07 3.95
C GLY A 87 -11.04 7.22 2.43
N ALA A 88 -10.60 8.37 1.92
CA ALA A 88 -10.41 8.57 0.48
C ALA A 88 -9.59 7.44 -0.16
N VAL A 89 -10.15 6.81 -1.18
CA VAL A 89 -9.43 5.79 -1.96
C VAL A 89 -8.53 6.46 -2.97
N GLY A 90 -7.27 6.02 -3.03
CA GLY A 90 -6.26 6.59 -3.89
C GLY A 90 -5.28 7.50 -3.14
N LYS A 91 -4.71 8.47 -3.83
CA LYS A 91 -3.70 9.36 -3.26
C LYS A 91 -4.27 10.76 -3.03
N VAL A 92 -4.13 11.26 -1.82
CA VAL A 92 -4.40 12.67 -1.47
C VAL A 92 -3.08 13.45 -1.55
N LEU A 93 -3.08 14.50 -2.34
CA LEU A 93 -1.92 15.35 -2.63
C LEU A 93 -2.24 16.81 -2.29
N VAL A 94 -1.26 17.53 -1.82
CA VAL A 94 -1.33 18.99 -1.68
C VAL A 94 -0.42 19.62 -2.73
N ASP A 95 -1.01 20.45 -3.59
CA ASP A 95 -0.26 21.24 -4.57
C ASP A 95 0.27 22.50 -3.89
N VAL A 96 1.57 22.55 -3.70
CA VAL A 96 2.25 23.69 -3.04
C VAL A 96 2.53 24.86 -3.99
N THR A 97 2.21 24.69 -5.28
CA THR A 97 2.39 25.71 -6.31
C THR A 97 1.10 26.44 -6.67
N ALA A 98 -0.01 25.93 -6.17
CA ALA A 98 -1.33 26.50 -6.41
C ALA A 98 -1.83 27.29 -5.20
#